data_f0fdd9e4c86a97a983a270ac3969f69f
#
_entry.id   f0fdd9e4c86a97a983a270ac3969f69f
#
_cell.length_a   1.000
_cell.length_b   1.000
_cell.length_c   1.000
_cell.angle_alpha   90.00
_cell.angle_beta   90.00
_cell.angle_gamma   90.00
#
_symmetry.space_group_name_H-M   'P 1'
#
loop_
_entity.id
_entity.type
_entity.pdbx_description
1 polymer ?
#
loop_
_entity_poly.entity_id
_entity_poly.type
_entity_poly.pdbx_seq_one_letter_code
_entity_poly.pdbx_strand_id
1 'polypeptide(L)'
;MRDYIKNGFEGYLRMESTIDIVNVVVSTKLAEEFDLPKIEAELEGAVYNKKKFPGLVYRVKAPKAAFLIFTSGKIVCTGSKNIEDVRTVITTLADTLKSIGFEKIDLDPEIHIQNIVASADLKTDLNLNAVALGLGLENIEYEPEQFPGLVYRIKQPKVVVLIFSSGKLVITSGKSPEACEEGAKIVRMQLENMGLL
;
A
#
# COMPACT_ATOMS: atom_id res chain seq x y z
N MET A 1 31.03 -32.05 -20.75
CA MET A 1 29.57 -32.01 -20.48
C MET A 1 29.29 -31.37 -19.11
N ARG A 2 30.01 -30.28 -18.75
CA ARG A 2 29.85 -29.53 -17.47
C ARG A 2 29.77 -28.02 -17.64
N ASP A 3 29.78 -27.49 -18.86
CA ASP A 3 29.84 -26.05 -19.13
C ASP A 3 28.57 -25.45 -19.78
N TYR A 4 27.51 -26.24 -19.98
CA TYR A 4 26.25 -25.79 -20.58
C TYR A 4 25.13 -25.39 -19.59
N ILE A 5 25.36 -25.49 -18.27
CA ILE A 5 24.34 -25.18 -17.26
C ILE A 5 24.59 -23.82 -16.57
N LYS A 6 25.72 -23.13 -16.81
CA LYS A 6 26.03 -21.86 -16.15
C LYS A 6 25.49 -20.61 -16.85
N ASN A 7 25.15 -20.66 -18.14
CA ASN A 7 24.76 -19.46 -18.90
C ASN A 7 23.23 -19.24 -19.00
N GLY A 8 22.42 -20.11 -18.40
CA GLY A 8 20.95 -19.98 -18.41
C GLY A 8 20.36 -19.26 -17.18
N PHE A 9 21.13 -19.08 -16.10
CA PHE A 9 20.63 -18.53 -14.84
C PHE A 9 21.02 -17.07 -14.56
N GLU A 10 21.99 -16.51 -15.29
CA GLU A 10 22.43 -15.12 -15.10
C GLU A 10 21.55 -14.08 -15.80
N GLY A 11 20.68 -14.49 -16.72
CA GLY A 11 19.71 -13.62 -17.41
C GLY A 11 18.45 -13.30 -16.58
N TYR A 12 18.21 -13.98 -15.46
CA TYR A 12 17.03 -13.78 -14.59
C TYR A 12 17.29 -12.85 -13.39
N LEU A 13 18.51 -12.36 -13.21
CA LEU A 13 18.91 -11.54 -12.07
C LEU A 13 19.18 -10.09 -12.50
N ARG A 14 18.14 -9.35 -12.73
CA ARG A 14 17.91 -7.90 -12.56
C ARG A 14 16.70 -7.46 -13.38
N MET A 15 15.53 -7.97 -13.08
CA MET A 15 14.35 -7.18 -13.41
C MET A 15 14.31 -6.06 -12.37
N GLU A 16 14.61 -4.84 -12.81
CA GLU A 16 14.26 -3.63 -12.06
C GLU A 16 12.81 -3.79 -11.61
N SER A 17 12.51 -3.43 -10.36
CA SER A 17 11.15 -3.51 -9.82
C SER A 17 10.20 -2.87 -10.84
N THR A 18 9.24 -3.63 -11.32
CA THR A 18 8.28 -3.17 -12.34
C THR A 18 7.22 -2.24 -11.77
N ILE A 19 7.28 -1.99 -10.46
CA ILE A 19 6.32 -1.19 -9.72
C ILE A 19 7.01 -0.10 -8.88
N ASP A 20 6.29 1.00 -8.68
CA ASP A 20 6.62 2.04 -7.70
C ASP A 20 5.64 1.98 -6.53
N ILE A 21 6.11 1.77 -5.30
CA ILE A 21 5.26 1.85 -4.11
C ILE A 21 4.91 3.31 -3.87
N VAL A 22 3.62 3.61 -3.85
CA VAL A 22 3.10 4.98 -3.67
C VAL A 22 2.50 5.22 -2.28
N ASN A 23 2.08 4.16 -1.59
CA ASN A 23 1.58 4.25 -0.22
C ASN A 23 1.66 2.90 0.52
N VAL A 24 2.03 2.95 1.79
CA VAL A 24 1.98 1.83 2.73
C VAL A 24 1.05 2.21 3.87
N VAL A 25 0.10 1.33 4.18
CA VAL A 25 -0.80 1.45 5.33
C VAL A 25 -0.48 0.33 6.30
N VAL A 26 -0.19 0.70 7.54
CA VAL A 26 0.09 -0.27 8.60
C VAL A 26 -0.79 -0.02 9.82
N SER A 27 -0.92 -1.02 10.66
CA SER A 27 -1.46 -0.87 12.01
C SER A 27 -0.52 -1.47 13.03
N THR A 28 -0.55 -0.88 14.21
CA THR A 28 0.19 -1.35 15.39
C THR A 28 -0.56 -0.98 16.67
N LYS A 29 -0.12 -1.49 17.81
CA LYS A 29 -0.64 -1.10 19.13
C LYS A 29 0.53 -0.57 19.95
N LEU A 30 0.45 0.70 20.39
CA LEU A 30 1.51 1.34 21.17
C LEU A 30 1.21 1.38 22.68
N ALA A 31 -0.05 1.21 23.09
CA ALA A 31 -0.46 1.23 24.48
C ALA A 31 -1.73 0.39 24.68
N GLU A 32 -2.11 0.17 25.94
CA GLU A 32 -3.41 -0.46 26.23
C GLU A 32 -4.57 0.52 25.99
N GLU A 33 -4.34 1.80 26.32
CA GLU A 33 -5.34 2.86 26.19
C GLU A 33 -4.67 4.22 25.98
N PHE A 34 -5.34 5.12 25.25
CA PHE A 34 -4.95 6.52 25.07
C PHE A 34 -6.06 7.47 25.50
N ASP A 35 -5.68 8.52 26.24
CA ASP A 35 -6.49 9.72 26.44
C ASP A 35 -6.30 10.66 25.25
N LEU A 36 -7.21 10.56 24.25
CA LEU A 36 -7.12 11.34 23.01
C LEU A 36 -7.23 12.87 23.25
N PRO A 37 -8.12 13.38 24.11
CA PRO A 37 -8.12 14.79 24.51
C PRO A 37 -6.78 15.28 25.06
N LYS A 38 -6.11 14.49 25.90
CA LYS A 38 -4.77 14.83 26.39
C LYS A 38 -3.74 14.87 25.27
N ILE A 39 -3.75 13.92 24.35
CA ILE A 39 -2.87 13.93 23.17
C ILE A 39 -3.11 15.17 22.32
N GLU A 40 -4.37 15.54 22.07
CA GLU A 40 -4.71 16.74 21.29
C GLU A 40 -4.18 18.02 21.95
N ALA A 41 -4.27 18.11 23.28
CA ALA A 41 -3.81 19.29 24.01
C ALA A 41 -2.29 19.46 24.03
N GLU A 42 -1.53 18.35 24.07
CA GLU A 42 -0.08 18.35 24.24
C GLU A 42 0.68 18.20 22.91
N LEU A 43 0.04 17.67 21.87
CA LEU A 43 0.68 17.38 20.58
C LEU A 43 0.24 18.38 19.50
N GLU A 44 1.11 19.33 19.18
CA GLU A 44 0.83 20.33 18.16
C GLU A 44 0.49 19.71 16.81
N GLY A 45 -0.63 20.13 16.22
CA GLY A 45 -1.11 19.62 14.93
C GLY A 45 -1.94 18.34 15.03
N ALA A 46 -2.16 17.79 16.23
CA ALA A 46 -3.13 16.74 16.47
C ALA A 46 -4.56 17.33 16.42
N VAL A 47 -5.50 16.57 15.83
CA VAL A 47 -6.90 16.97 15.69
C VAL A 47 -7.81 15.84 16.13
N TYR A 48 -8.64 16.08 17.14
CA TYR A 48 -9.62 15.13 17.63
C TYR A 48 -11.04 15.70 17.55
N ASN A 49 -11.88 15.12 16.72
CA ASN A 49 -13.30 15.48 16.64
C ASN A 49 -14.17 14.22 16.66
N LYS A 50 -14.51 13.78 17.86
CA LYS A 50 -15.30 12.54 18.12
C LYS A 50 -16.62 12.48 17.34
N LYS A 51 -17.23 13.64 17.02
CA LYS A 51 -18.50 13.68 16.25
C LYS A 51 -18.29 13.34 14.78
N LYS A 52 -17.11 13.61 14.22
CA LYS A 52 -16.76 13.35 12.81
C LYS A 52 -16.03 12.03 12.65
N PHE A 53 -15.13 11.69 13.56
CA PHE A 53 -14.31 10.50 13.48
C PHE A 53 -13.88 10.03 14.88
N PRO A 54 -13.95 8.73 15.19
CA PRO A 54 -13.69 8.21 16.55
C PRO A 54 -12.22 8.23 16.96
N GLY A 55 -11.29 8.48 16.03
CA GLY A 55 -9.86 8.56 16.27
C GLY A 55 -9.33 9.98 16.18
N LEU A 56 -8.15 10.20 16.76
CA LEU A 56 -7.38 11.43 16.61
C LEU A 56 -6.54 11.33 15.34
N VAL A 57 -6.47 12.42 14.59
CA VAL A 57 -5.66 12.51 13.36
C VAL A 57 -4.42 13.36 13.66
N TYR A 58 -3.25 12.80 13.42
CA TYR A 58 -1.97 13.52 13.52
C TYR A 58 -1.17 13.35 12.22
N ARG A 59 -0.56 14.43 11.72
CA ARG A 59 0.22 14.42 10.48
C ARG A 59 1.62 14.93 10.69
N VAL A 60 2.60 14.19 10.18
CA VAL A 60 4.02 14.58 10.16
C VAL A 60 4.48 14.86 8.73
N LYS A 61 5.45 15.76 8.58
CA LYS A 61 5.92 16.24 7.27
C LYS A 61 7.19 15.53 6.79
N ALA A 62 8.05 15.12 7.71
CA ALA A 62 9.34 14.50 7.40
C ALA A 62 9.74 13.44 8.45
N PRO A 63 9.73 12.14 8.11
CA PRO A 63 9.15 11.57 6.91
C PRO A 63 7.64 11.80 6.83
N LYS A 64 7.08 11.90 5.60
CA LYS A 64 5.64 12.18 5.44
C LYS A 64 4.80 11.00 5.90
N ALA A 65 3.93 11.24 6.89
CA ALA A 65 2.97 10.24 7.37
C ALA A 65 1.74 10.90 8.00
N ALA A 66 0.66 10.13 8.09
CA ALA A 66 -0.53 10.46 8.84
C ALA A 66 -0.87 9.31 9.79
N PHE A 67 -1.18 9.65 11.01
CA PHE A 67 -1.58 8.72 12.06
C PHE A 67 -3.06 8.87 12.38
N LEU A 68 -3.74 7.75 12.53
CA LEU A 68 -5.04 7.64 13.16
C LEU A 68 -4.81 6.94 14.50
N ILE A 69 -5.01 7.66 15.60
CA ILE A 69 -4.75 7.19 16.96
C ILE A 69 -6.10 6.92 17.62
N PHE A 70 -6.27 5.73 18.17
CA PHE A 70 -7.54 5.31 18.79
C PHE A 70 -7.40 5.12 20.29
N THR A 71 -8.48 5.33 21.02
CA THR A 71 -8.56 5.14 22.48
C THR A 71 -8.04 3.77 22.93
N SER A 72 -8.22 2.73 22.09
CA SER A 72 -7.76 1.35 22.37
C SER A 72 -6.24 1.15 22.31
N GLY A 73 -5.44 2.21 22.18
CA GLY A 73 -3.99 2.13 22.00
C GLY A 73 -3.56 1.74 20.59
N LYS A 74 -4.52 1.42 19.71
CA LYS A 74 -4.25 1.09 18.31
C LYS A 74 -3.93 2.33 17.50
N ILE A 75 -2.98 2.18 16.60
CA ILE A 75 -2.58 3.22 15.63
C ILE A 75 -2.67 2.66 14.21
N VAL A 76 -3.13 3.47 13.27
CA VAL A 76 -3.00 3.24 11.84
C VAL A 76 -2.10 4.33 11.28
N CYS A 77 -1.03 3.94 10.58
CA CYS A 77 -0.10 4.85 9.90
C CYS A 77 -0.23 4.69 8.39
N THR A 78 -0.25 5.81 7.66
CA THR A 78 -0.33 5.87 6.20
C THR A 78 0.45 7.06 5.66
N GLY A 79 0.71 7.09 4.34
CA GLY A 79 1.35 8.21 3.66
C GLY A 79 2.85 8.03 3.41
N SER A 80 3.47 7.00 3.97
CA SER A 80 4.85 6.62 3.67
C SER A 80 4.90 5.73 2.42
N LYS A 81 6.05 5.76 1.72
CA LYS A 81 6.27 4.98 0.49
C LYS A 81 7.12 3.73 0.70
N ASN A 82 7.73 3.58 1.86
CA ASN A 82 8.54 2.42 2.19
C ASN A 82 8.35 2.02 3.66
N ILE A 83 8.75 0.79 4.01
CA ILE A 83 8.57 0.22 5.35
C ILE A 83 9.55 0.82 6.36
N GLU A 84 10.74 1.24 5.91
CA GLU A 84 11.75 1.87 6.78
C GLU A 84 11.26 3.22 7.32
N ASP A 85 10.69 4.07 6.44
CA ASP A 85 10.07 5.33 6.85
C ASP A 85 8.90 5.08 7.81
N VAL A 86 8.07 4.04 7.54
CA VAL A 86 6.97 3.65 8.44
C VAL A 86 7.49 3.33 9.84
N ARG A 87 8.54 2.52 9.94
CA ARG A 87 9.15 2.16 11.25
C ARG A 87 9.69 3.40 11.95
N THR A 88 10.42 4.24 11.24
CA THR A 88 10.97 5.50 11.76
C THR A 88 9.89 6.43 12.32
N VAL A 89 8.80 6.67 11.58
CA VAL A 89 7.75 7.58 12.04
C VAL A 89 6.95 7.00 13.22
N ILE A 90 6.76 5.67 13.29
CA ILE A 90 6.10 5.01 14.43
C ILE A 90 6.96 5.13 15.69
N THR A 91 8.26 4.88 15.59
CA THR A 91 9.19 5.03 16.73
C THR A 91 9.21 6.49 17.21
N THR A 92 9.31 7.45 16.29
CA THR A 92 9.26 8.88 16.62
C THR A 92 7.96 9.26 17.32
N LEU A 93 6.81 8.73 16.86
CA LEU A 93 5.54 8.98 17.54
C LEU A 93 5.51 8.36 18.94
N ALA A 94 6.02 7.15 19.12
CA ALA A 94 6.09 6.48 20.41
C ALA A 94 6.94 7.29 21.41
N ASP A 95 8.11 7.78 20.99
CA ASP A 95 8.98 8.64 21.81
C ASP A 95 8.28 9.98 22.15
N THR A 96 7.58 10.57 21.17
CA THR A 96 6.82 11.80 21.39
C THR A 96 5.71 11.60 22.42
N LEU A 97 4.91 10.53 22.28
CA LEU A 97 3.86 10.21 23.27
C LEU A 97 4.43 9.96 24.65
N LYS A 98 5.58 9.32 24.76
CA LYS A 98 6.28 9.13 26.04
C LYS A 98 6.71 10.47 26.65
N SER A 99 7.23 11.39 25.84
CA SER A 99 7.69 12.72 26.30
C SER A 99 6.57 13.59 26.86
N ILE A 100 5.33 13.43 26.38
CA ILE A 100 4.14 14.14 26.87
C ILE A 100 3.40 13.39 27.99
N GLY A 101 4.07 12.41 28.60
CA GLY A 101 3.62 11.77 29.85
C GLY A 101 2.74 10.53 29.68
N PHE A 102 2.87 9.79 28.57
CA PHE A 102 2.35 8.43 28.43
C PHE A 102 3.45 7.43 28.77
N GLU A 103 3.49 6.93 30.01
CA GLU A 103 4.60 6.11 30.52
C GLU A 103 4.63 4.69 29.94
N LYS A 104 3.44 4.11 29.65
CA LYS A 104 3.29 2.73 29.18
C LYS A 104 3.17 2.65 27.66
N ILE A 105 4.23 3.07 26.95
CA ILE A 105 4.32 3.03 25.49
C ILE A 105 5.25 1.89 25.08
N ASP A 106 4.79 1.07 24.13
CA ASP A 106 5.64 0.09 23.45
C ASP A 106 6.53 0.83 22.43
N LEU A 107 7.84 0.76 22.64
CA LEU A 107 8.84 1.41 21.78
C LEU A 107 9.33 0.55 20.63
N ASP A 108 9.03 -0.74 20.63
CA ASP A 108 9.33 -1.68 19.53
C ASP A 108 8.11 -2.55 19.19
N PRO A 109 7.00 -1.92 18.79
CA PRO A 109 5.74 -2.62 18.57
C PRO A 109 5.78 -3.46 17.29
N GLU A 110 5.02 -4.55 17.29
CA GLU A 110 4.77 -5.32 16.06
C GLU A 110 3.96 -4.49 15.05
N ILE A 111 4.48 -4.38 13.83
CA ILE A 111 3.88 -3.60 12.74
C ILE A 111 3.22 -4.55 11.75
N HIS A 112 1.91 -4.40 11.54
CA HIS A 112 1.13 -5.21 10.61
C HIS A 112 0.78 -4.40 9.35
N ILE A 113 1.25 -4.86 8.19
CA ILE A 113 0.89 -4.24 6.90
C ILE A 113 -0.59 -4.51 6.61
N GLN A 114 -1.37 -3.43 6.47
CA GLN A 114 -2.78 -3.49 6.16
C GLN A 114 -3.05 -3.34 4.66
N ASN A 115 -2.26 -2.52 3.98
CA ASN A 115 -2.38 -2.31 2.55
C ASN A 115 -1.08 -1.73 1.98
N ILE A 116 -0.71 -2.17 0.79
CA ILE A 116 0.28 -1.51 -0.06
C ILE A 116 -0.43 -1.07 -1.34
N VAL A 117 -0.18 0.17 -1.74
CA VAL A 117 -0.58 0.68 -3.03
C VAL A 117 0.68 0.92 -3.85
N ALA A 118 0.70 0.34 -5.04
CA ALA A 118 1.78 0.50 -6.00
C ALA A 118 1.24 0.98 -7.35
N SER A 119 2.09 1.58 -8.16
CA SER A 119 1.81 1.92 -9.55
C SER A 119 2.78 1.23 -10.47
N ALA A 120 2.33 0.94 -11.69
CA ALA A 120 3.15 0.47 -12.79
C ALA A 120 2.72 1.15 -14.09
N ASP A 121 3.55 1.07 -15.12
CA ASP A 121 3.25 1.65 -16.42
C ASP A 121 3.67 0.67 -17.52
N LEU A 122 2.70 0.23 -18.31
CA LEU A 122 2.89 -0.72 -19.42
C LEU A 122 3.50 -0.05 -20.65
N LYS A 123 3.56 1.30 -20.67
CA LYS A 123 4.10 2.13 -21.76
C LYS A 123 3.38 1.96 -23.09
N THR A 124 2.10 1.63 -23.05
CA THR A 124 1.24 1.49 -24.22
C THR A 124 -0.19 1.87 -23.89
N ASP A 125 -0.92 2.40 -24.88
CA ASP A 125 -2.35 2.64 -24.73
C ASP A 125 -3.15 1.34 -24.89
N LEU A 126 -4.20 1.18 -24.08
CA LEU A 126 -5.02 -0.01 -24.02
C LEU A 126 -6.47 0.28 -24.43
N ASN A 127 -7.04 -0.61 -25.22
CA ASN A 127 -8.49 -0.67 -25.43
C ASN A 127 -9.14 -1.47 -24.30
N LEU A 128 -9.69 -0.77 -23.28
CA LEU A 128 -10.26 -1.41 -22.09
C LEU A 128 -11.46 -2.32 -22.40
N ASN A 129 -12.21 -2.09 -23.49
CA ASN A 129 -13.26 -3.02 -23.93
C ASN A 129 -12.67 -4.37 -24.37
N ALA A 130 -11.57 -4.33 -25.13
CA ALA A 130 -10.87 -5.55 -25.54
C ALA A 130 -10.24 -6.27 -24.32
N VAL A 131 -9.65 -5.51 -23.39
CA VAL A 131 -9.12 -6.06 -22.13
C VAL A 131 -10.21 -6.73 -21.32
N ALA A 132 -11.38 -6.10 -21.17
CA ALA A 132 -12.52 -6.65 -20.44
C ALA A 132 -13.02 -7.99 -21.04
N LEU A 133 -13.11 -8.06 -22.36
CA LEU A 133 -13.51 -9.29 -23.05
C LEU A 133 -12.47 -10.41 -22.86
N GLY A 134 -11.19 -10.08 -22.93
CA GLY A 134 -10.11 -11.06 -22.84
C GLY A 134 -9.87 -11.58 -21.43
N LEU A 135 -10.00 -10.77 -20.40
CA LEU A 135 -9.83 -11.18 -18.98
C LEU A 135 -11.00 -12.02 -18.45
N GLY A 136 -12.16 -11.98 -19.11
CA GLY A 136 -13.37 -12.64 -18.68
C GLY A 136 -14.10 -11.91 -17.54
N LEU A 137 -15.43 -11.96 -17.55
CA LEU A 137 -16.29 -11.12 -16.72
C LEU A 137 -16.34 -11.50 -15.24
N GLU A 138 -15.81 -12.66 -14.86
CA GLU A 138 -15.95 -13.17 -13.51
C GLU A 138 -15.13 -12.41 -12.43
N ASN A 139 -14.00 -11.81 -12.86
CA ASN A 139 -13.05 -11.18 -11.94
C ASN A 139 -12.81 -9.71 -12.25
N ILE A 140 -13.63 -9.12 -13.12
CA ILE A 140 -13.52 -7.72 -13.54
C ILE A 140 -14.79 -6.93 -13.23
N GLU A 141 -14.62 -5.63 -13.02
CA GLU A 141 -15.68 -4.64 -13.02
C GLU A 141 -15.25 -3.53 -13.99
N TYR A 142 -16.06 -3.24 -15.00
CA TYR A 142 -15.77 -2.18 -15.96
C TYR A 142 -17.05 -1.42 -16.33
N GLU A 143 -17.19 -0.25 -15.72
CA GLU A 143 -18.33 0.66 -15.90
C GLU A 143 -17.79 2.07 -16.20
N PRO A 144 -17.41 2.34 -17.47
CA PRO A 144 -16.71 3.57 -17.86
C PRO A 144 -17.48 4.87 -17.52
N GLU A 145 -18.79 4.81 -17.41
CA GLU A 145 -19.65 5.95 -17.02
C GLU A 145 -19.50 6.31 -15.53
N GLN A 146 -19.07 5.36 -14.67
CA GLN A 146 -18.89 5.57 -13.25
C GLN A 146 -17.42 5.74 -12.86
N PHE A 147 -16.53 4.96 -13.49
CA PHE A 147 -15.10 4.96 -13.21
C PHE A 147 -14.30 4.68 -14.49
N PRO A 148 -13.29 5.53 -14.82
CA PRO A 148 -12.58 5.46 -16.09
C PRO A 148 -11.60 4.29 -16.23
N GLY A 149 -11.37 3.50 -15.16
CA GLY A 149 -10.49 2.34 -15.13
C GLY A 149 -11.27 1.02 -15.08
N LEU A 150 -10.63 -0.05 -15.53
CA LEU A 150 -11.08 -1.41 -15.33
C LEU A 150 -10.53 -1.95 -14.02
N VAL A 151 -11.38 -2.49 -13.17
CA VAL A 151 -11.01 -3.12 -11.89
C VAL A 151 -10.84 -4.61 -12.12
N TYR A 152 -9.63 -5.13 -11.92
CA TYR A 152 -9.34 -6.57 -12.01
C TYR A 152 -8.95 -7.13 -10.64
N ARG A 153 -9.69 -8.14 -10.17
CA ARG A 153 -9.49 -8.79 -8.86
C ARG A 153 -8.73 -10.09 -9.04
N ILE A 154 -7.46 -10.10 -8.66
CA ILE A 154 -6.61 -11.30 -8.69
C ILE A 154 -6.78 -12.04 -7.36
N LYS A 155 -7.00 -13.36 -7.43
CA LYS A 155 -7.20 -14.21 -6.24
C LYS A 155 -5.89 -14.66 -5.61
N GLN A 156 -4.85 -14.90 -6.43
CA GLN A 156 -3.51 -15.26 -5.99
C GLN A 156 -2.46 -14.61 -6.91
N PRO A 157 -1.67 -13.68 -6.36
CA PRO A 157 -1.79 -13.08 -5.01
C PRO A 157 -3.12 -12.33 -4.86
N LYS A 158 -3.59 -12.17 -3.61
CA LYS A 158 -4.85 -11.43 -3.37
C LYS A 158 -4.60 -9.92 -3.49
N VAL A 159 -4.76 -9.39 -4.69
CA VAL A 159 -4.61 -7.97 -5.02
C VAL A 159 -5.71 -7.51 -5.96
N VAL A 160 -5.92 -6.21 -6.00
CA VAL A 160 -6.81 -5.56 -6.95
C VAL A 160 -5.96 -4.67 -7.85
N VAL A 161 -6.12 -4.80 -9.15
CA VAL A 161 -5.42 -3.97 -10.13
C VAL A 161 -6.42 -3.10 -10.86
N LEU A 162 -6.22 -1.79 -10.82
CA LEU A 162 -6.93 -0.83 -11.64
C LEU A 162 -6.12 -0.63 -12.92
N ILE A 163 -6.73 -0.89 -14.07
CA ILE A 163 -6.11 -0.79 -15.39
C ILE A 163 -6.71 0.41 -16.11
N PHE A 164 -5.86 1.33 -16.56
CA PHE A 164 -6.29 2.52 -17.27
C PHE A 164 -5.93 2.46 -18.75
N SER A 165 -6.71 3.15 -19.60
CA SER A 165 -6.49 3.21 -21.05
C SER A 165 -5.10 3.73 -21.43
N SER A 166 -4.47 4.53 -20.59
CA SER A 166 -3.09 5.02 -20.78
C SER A 166 -2.00 3.97 -20.51
N GLY A 167 -2.36 2.70 -20.24
CA GLY A 167 -1.42 1.64 -19.84
C GLY A 167 -0.92 1.74 -18.40
N LYS A 168 -1.36 2.73 -17.64
CA LYS A 168 -1.03 2.83 -16.21
C LYS A 168 -1.83 1.83 -15.40
N LEU A 169 -1.16 1.25 -14.39
CA LEU A 169 -1.75 0.33 -13.42
C LEU A 169 -1.67 0.95 -12.03
N VAL A 170 -2.69 0.73 -11.22
CA VAL A 170 -2.65 0.94 -9.77
C VAL A 170 -2.98 -0.37 -9.10
N ILE A 171 -2.03 -0.90 -8.32
CA ILE A 171 -2.16 -2.16 -7.60
C ILE A 171 -2.47 -1.83 -6.14
N THR A 172 -3.50 -2.42 -5.58
CA THR A 172 -3.91 -2.21 -4.19
C THR A 172 -4.32 -3.53 -3.52
N SER A 173 -4.60 -3.47 -2.24
CA SER A 173 -4.92 -4.62 -1.39
C SER A 173 -3.75 -5.59 -1.18
N GLY A 174 -2.55 -5.28 -1.68
CA GLY A 174 -1.35 -6.05 -1.41
C GLY A 174 -0.94 -6.00 0.05
N LYS A 175 -0.41 -7.12 0.55
CA LYS A 175 0.14 -7.25 1.91
C LYS A 175 1.66 -7.28 1.92
N SER A 176 2.28 -7.32 0.73
CA SER A 176 3.73 -7.21 0.55
C SER A 176 4.05 -6.56 -0.81
N PRO A 177 5.24 -5.98 -0.99
CA PRO A 177 5.71 -5.48 -2.28
C PRO A 177 5.68 -6.55 -3.37
N GLU A 178 6.11 -7.77 -3.03
CA GLU A 178 6.16 -8.93 -3.94
C GLU A 178 4.76 -9.30 -4.46
N ALA A 179 3.74 -9.23 -3.60
CA ALA A 179 2.35 -9.48 -4.01
C ALA A 179 1.87 -8.43 -5.03
N CYS A 180 2.25 -7.16 -4.85
CA CYS A 180 1.92 -6.10 -5.81
C CYS A 180 2.66 -6.28 -7.14
N GLU A 181 3.95 -6.64 -7.07
CA GLU A 181 4.77 -6.88 -8.25
C GLU A 181 4.26 -8.08 -9.06
N GLU A 182 3.92 -9.17 -8.39
CA GLU A 182 3.32 -10.36 -9.03
C GLU A 182 1.98 -10.02 -9.68
N GLY A 183 1.14 -9.21 -9.02
CA GLY A 183 -0.11 -8.72 -9.59
C GLY A 183 0.10 -7.94 -10.89
N ALA A 184 1.11 -7.06 -10.95
CA ALA A 184 1.46 -6.32 -12.17
C ALA A 184 1.96 -7.26 -13.29
N LYS A 185 2.80 -8.26 -12.94
CA LYS A 185 3.30 -9.29 -13.87
C LYS A 185 2.17 -10.13 -14.47
N ILE A 186 1.20 -10.54 -13.65
CA ILE A 186 0.03 -11.29 -14.12
C ILE A 186 -0.75 -10.48 -15.15
N VAL A 187 -1.02 -9.20 -14.87
CA VAL A 187 -1.71 -8.33 -15.85
C VAL A 187 -0.93 -8.24 -17.14
N ARG A 188 0.37 -7.94 -17.10
CA ARG A 188 1.23 -7.87 -18.29
C ARG A 188 1.15 -9.15 -19.11
N MET A 189 1.36 -10.30 -18.48
CA MET A 189 1.32 -11.61 -19.14
C MET A 189 -0.04 -11.90 -19.80
N GLN A 190 -1.14 -11.56 -19.13
CA GLN A 190 -2.48 -11.74 -19.70
C GLN A 190 -2.67 -10.87 -20.94
N LEU A 191 -2.25 -9.60 -20.90
CA LEU A 191 -2.36 -8.69 -22.03
C LEU A 191 -1.47 -9.13 -23.21
N GLU A 192 -0.25 -9.60 -22.94
CA GLU A 192 0.65 -10.18 -23.96
C GLU A 192 0.02 -11.42 -24.63
N ASN A 193 -0.57 -12.33 -23.84
CA ASN A 193 -1.25 -13.52 -24.36
C ASN A 193 -2.47 -13.20 -25.23
N MET A 194 -3.09 -12.03 -25.00
CA MET A 194 -4.22 -11.53 -25.80
C MET A 194 -3.77 -10.71 -27.02
N GLY A 195 -2.47 -10.46 -27.19
CA GLY A 195 -1.94 -9.60 -28.26
C GLY A 195 -2.31 -8.12 -28.08
N LEU A 196 -2.47 -7.67 -26.84
CA LEU A 196 -2.82 -6.28 -26.47
C LEU A 196 -1.61 -5.48 -25.97
N LEU A 197 -0.45 -6.12 -25.86
CA LEU A 197 0.88 -5.56 -25.59
C LEU A 197 1.85 -5.95 -26.68
#